data_2b03a38a42e2f8e02aca1e988c98bbea
#
_entry.id   2b03a38a42e2f8e02aca1e988c98bbea
#
_cell.length_a   1.000
_cell.length_b   1.000
_cell.length_c   1.000
_cell.angle_alpha   90.00
_cell.angle_beta   90.00
_cell.angle_gamma   90.00
#
_symmetry.space_group_name_H-M   'P 1'
#
loop_
_entity.id
_entity.type
_entity.pdbx_description
1 polymer ?
#
loop_
_entity_poly.entity_id
_entity_poly.type
_entity_poly.pdbx_seq_one_letter_code
_entity_poly.pdbx_strand_id
1 'polypeptide(L)'
;MSHRCAAIIVFVLLAGMLFGCGRKLPPSPPSKYMPPVVADLSHRLEENRVTLSWTVPQLQDKDQPPPAGFRVFRARQVSSEADCSTCKLEFRQTGDVTSKGKKPGSPLHFSETLLPGYKYIYKVVAYDAKGFDGKDSKSIEVAF
;
A
#
# COMPACT_ATOMS: atom_id res chain seq x y z
N MET A 1 57.63 -14.90 -15.40
CA MET A 1 57.07 -13.72 -14.69
C MET A 1 55.54 -13.53 -14.84
N SER A 2 54.85 -14.22 -15.74
CA SER A 2 53.42 -13.99 -16.02
C SER A 2 52.44 -14.66 -15.05
N HIS A 3 52.73 -15.84 -14.52
CA HIS A 3 51.79 -16.56 -13.63
C HIS A 3 51.60 -15.93 -12.24
N ARG A 4 52.61 -15.23 -11.73
CA ARG A 4 52.53 -14.54 -10.43
C ARG A 4 51.67 -13.29 -10.48
N CYS A 5 51.69 -12.55 -11.59
CA CYS A 5 50.82 -11.38 -11.78
C CYS A 5 49.37 -11.81 -11.97
N ALA A 6 49.08 -12.90 -12.69
CA ALA A 6 47.73 -13.42 -12.87
C ALA A 6 47.11 -13.89 -11.53
N ALA A 7 47.91 -14.57 -10.70
CA ALA A 7 47.45 -15.01 -9.38
C ALA A 7 47.09 -13.85 -8.45
N ILE A 8 47.87 -12.77 -8.46
CA ILE A 8 47.59 -11.56 -7.67
C ILE A 8 46.32 -10.86 -8.12
N ILE A 9 46.07 -10.75 -9.44
CA ILE A 9 44.85 -10.13 -9.99
C ILE A 9 43.60 -10.92 -9.60
N VAL A 10 43.65 -12.25 -9.68
CA VAL A 10 42.55 -13.12 -9.29
C VAL A 10 42.28 -13.01 -7.79
N PHE A 11 43.30 -12.93 -6.95
CA PHE A 11 43.12 -12.76 -5.51
C PHE A 11 42.52 -11.41 -5.11
N VAL A 12 42.90 -10.33 -5.80
CA VAL A 12 42.34 -8.98 -5.59
C VAL A 12 40.86 -8.92 -6.04
N LEU A 13 40.51 -9.56 -7.15
CA LEU A 13 39.14 -9.66 -7.64
C LEU A 13 38.23 -10.48 -6.70
N LEU A 14 38.76 -11.57 -6.14
CA LEU A 14 38.02 -12.40 -5.18
C LEU A 14 37.81 -11.69 -3.85
N ALA A 15 38.79 -10.90 -3.37
CA ALA A 15 38.69 -10.11 -2.14
C ALA A 15 37.69 -8.95 -2.28
N GLY A 16 37.47 -8.41 -3.48
CA GLY A 16 36.51 -7.33 -3.75
C GLY A 16 35.04 -7.75 -3.64
N MET A 17 34.72 -9.05 -3.74
CA MET A 17 33.34 -9.55 -3.64
C MET A 17 32.83 -9.74 -2.20
N LEU A 18 33.69 -9.56 -1.18
CA LEU A 18 33.31 -9.76 0.24
C LEU A 18 32.78 -8.50 0.93
N PHE A 19 32.74 -7.35 0.27
CA PHE A 19 32.24 -6.08 0.85
C PHE A 19 30.75 -5.82 0.59
N GLY A 20 29.94 -6.85 0.45
CA GLY A 20 28.48 -6.76 0.42
C GLY A 20 27.90 -6.51 1.81
N CYS A 21 28.22 -5.41 2.49
CA CYS A 21 27.53 -5.00 3.72
C CYS A 21 26.14 -4.48 3.41
N GLY A 22 25.16 -5.38 3.35
CA GLY A 22 23.77 -5.02 3.47
C GLY A 22 23.52 -4.39 4.85
N ARG A 23 23.36 -3.06 4.93
CA ARG A 23 22.87 -2.37 6.13
C ARG A 23 21.44 -2.83 6.40
N LYS A 24 21.25 -3.76 7.32
CA LYS A 24 19.94 -4.00 7.92
C LYS A 24 19.63 -2.80 8.82
N LEU A 25 18.59 -2.03 8.47
CA LEU A 25 18.05 -1.04 9.39
C LEU A 25 17.62 -1.77 10.69
N PRO A 26 17.91 -1.19 11.86
CA PRO A 26 17.41 -1.76 13.12
C PRO A 26 15.89 -1.85 13.06
N PRO A 27 15.27 -2.92 13.61
CA PRO A 27 13.83 -3.02 13.69
C PRO A 27 13.30 -1.81 14.48
N SER A 28 12.45 -1.01 13.81
CA SER A 28 11.77 0.09 14.50
C SER A 28 10.79 -0.51 15.51
N PRO A 29 10.78 -0.03 16.76
CA PRO A 29 9.79 -0.47 17.72
C PRO A 29 8.39 -0.22 17.15
N PRO A 30 7.42 -1.13 17.41
CA PRO A 30 6.05 -0.94 16.95
C PRO A 30 5.53 0.41 17.45
N SER A 31 4.80 1.12 16.60
CA SER A 31 4.16 2.37 16.99
C SER A 31 3.22 2.11 18.16
N LYS A 32 3.29 2.94 19.20
CA LYS A 32 2.34 2.89 20.33
C LYS A 32 0.90 3.05 19.85
N TYR A 33 0.72 3.77 18.74
CA TYR A 33 -0.58 4.04 18.13
C TYR A 33 -0.66 3.37 16.76
N MET A 34 -1.74 2.65 16.54
CA MET A 34 -2.09 2.13 15.23
C MET A 34 -2.80 3.22 14.42
N PRO A 35 -2.49 3.42 13.12
CA PRO A 35 -3.24 4.35 12.28
C PRO A 35 -4.75 4.06 12.32
N PRO A 36 -5.60 5.09 12.34
CA PRO A 36 -7.05 4.92 12.46
C PRO A 36 -7.65 4.27 11.21
N VAL A 37 -8.74 3.52 11.40
CA VAL A 37 -9.45 2.83 10.32
C VAL A 37 -10.32 3.83 9.55
N VAL A 38 -10.35 3.72 8.22
CA VAL A 38 -11.30 4.43 7.37
C VAL A 38 -12.67 3.74 7.50
N ALA A 39 -13.66 4.46 8.00
CA ALA A 39 -15.01 3.91 8.30
C ALA A 39 -16.06 4.25 7.23
N ASP A 40 -15.84 5.32 6.46
CA ASP A 40 -16.79 5.94 5.53
C ASP A 40 -16.42 5.80 4.06
N LEU A 41 -15.66 4.75 3.72
CA LEU A 41 -15.29 4.48 2.33
C LEU A 41 -16.53 4.27 1.47
N SER A 42 -16.66 5.06 0.42
CA SER A 42 -17.73 5.03 -0.56
C SER A 42 -17.18 5.11 -1.98
N HIS A 43 -18.02 4.84 -2.98
CA HIS A 43 -17.63 4.95 -4.38
C HIS A 43 -18.73 5.57 -5.22
N ARG A 44 -18.31 6.14 -6.35
CA ARG A 44 -19.16 6.56 -7.45
C ARG A 44 -18.57 6.04 -8.75
N LEU A 45 -19.40 5.43 -9.58
CA LEU A 45 -19.02 4.98 -10.91
C LEU A 45 -19.68 5.88 -11.95
N GLU A 46 -18.87 6.49 -12.79
CA GLU A 46 -19.32 7.34 -13.91
C GLU A 46 -18.68 6.79 -15.19
N GLU A 47 -19.49 6.30 -16.08
CA GLU A 47 -19.03 5.58 -17.28
C GLU A 47 -18.08 4.45 -16.89
N ASN A 48 -16.79 4.59 -17.19
CA ASN A 48 -15.75 3.63 -16.87
C ASN A 48 -14.78 4.12 -15.77
N ARG A 49 -15.10 5.24 -15.09
CA ARG A 49 -14.26 5.83 -14.03
C ARG A 49 -14.90 5.61 -12.68
N VAL A 50 -14.21 4.89 -11.81
CA VAL A 50 -14.57 4.81 -10.40
C VAL A 50 -13.86 5.91 -9.63
N THR A 51 -14.60 6.60 -8.75
CA THR A 51 -14.07 7.53 -7.75
C THR A 51 -14.39 7.00 -6.37
N LEU A 52 -13.35 6.67 -5.61
CA LEU A 52 -13.45 6.33 -4.20
C LEU A 52 -13.40 7.61 -3.38
N SER A 53 -14.19 7.69 -2.32
CA SER A 53 -14.26 8.84 -1.44
C SER A 53 -14.30 8.39 0.02
N TRP A 54 -13.56 9.08 0.87
CA TRP A 54 -13.57 8.89 2.32
C TRP A 54 -13.13 10.18 3.01
N THR A 55 -13.22 10.24 4.33
CA THR A 55 -12.68 11.36 5.11
C THR A 55 -11.47 10.94 5.94
N VAL A 56 -10.60 11.90 6.24
CA VAL A 56 -9.52 11.67 7.22
C VAL A 56 -10.17 11.30 8.55
N PRO A 57 -9.89 10.11 9.11
CA PRO A 57 -10.53 9.64 10.32
C PRO A 57 -10.26 10.54 11.52
N GLN A 58 -11.21 10.59 12.46
CA GLN A 58 -11.00 11.23 13.76
C GLN A 58 -9.99 10.44 14.57
N LEU A 59 -9.14 11.15 15.30
CA LEU A 59 -8.18 10.53 16.21
C LEU A 59 -8.90 10.12 17.50
N GLN A 60 -8.62 8.93 17.99
CA GLN A 60 -9.21 8.40 19.22
C GLN A 60 -8.56 8.98 20.47
N ASP A 61 -7.29 9.36 20.36
CA ASP A 61 -6.49 9.94 21.42
C ASP A 61 -5.85 11.24 20.93
N LYS A 62 -5.77 12.25 21.81
CA LYS A 62 -5.15 13.55 21.48
C LYS A 62 -3.67 13.44 21.16
N ASP A 63 -2.99 12.44 21.73
CA ASP A 63 -1.58 12.16 21.52
C ASP A 63 -1.31 11.27 20.31
N GLN A 64 -2.38 10.75 19.66
CA GLN A 64 -2.26 9.94 18.46
C GLN A 64 -1.84 10.82 17.28
N PRO A 65 -0.73 10.52 16.58
CA PRO A 65 -0.36 11.25 15.39
C PRO A 65 -1.37 11.02 14.27
N PRO A 66 -1.67 12.05 13.46
CA PRO A 66 -2.52 11.88 12.29
C PRO A 66 -1.87 10.92 11.28
N PRO A 67 -2.68 10.22 10.47
CA PRO A 67 -2.14 9.38 9.40
C PRO A 67 -1.32 10.22 8.41
N ALA A 68 -0.21 9.69 7.91
CA ALA A 68 0.59 10.34 6.88
C ALA A 68 -0.05 10.24 5.49
N GLY A 69 -0.83 9.18 5.28
CA GLY A 69 -1.56 8.95 4.04
C GLY A 69 -2.39 7.68 4.08
N PHE A 70 -2.90 7.32 2.90
CA PHE A 70 -3.82 6.22 2.69
C PHE A 70 -3.41 5.42 1.45
N ARG A 71 -3.20 4.12 1.61
CA ARG A 71 -2.97 3.19 0.51
C ARG A 71 -4.29 2.63 0.03
N VAL A 72 -4.51 2.69 -1.27
CA VAL A 72 -5.68 2.09 -1.91
C VAL A 72 -5.27 0.75 -2.47
N PHE A 73 -5.97 -0.30 -2.07
CA PHE A 73 -5.79 -1.66 -2.57
C PHE A 73 -6.98 -2.07 -3.40
N ARG A 74 -6.69 -2.80 -4.48
CA ARG A 74 -7.69 -3.34 -5.39
C ARG A 74 -7.43 -4.82 -5.62
N ALA A 75 -8.48 -5.62 -5.54
CA ALA A 75 -8.56 -6.94 -6.16
C ALA A 75 -9.53 -6.87 -7.34
N ARG A 76 -9.37 -7.76 -8.32
CA ARG A 76 -10.32 -7.92 -9.42
C ARG A 76 -10.57 -9.40 -9.69
N GLN A 77 -11.80 -9.70 -10.07
CA GLN A 77 -12.24 -11.02 -10.51
C GLN A 77 -12.92 -10.87 -11.85
N VAL A 78 -12.81 -11.85 -12.73
CA VAL A 78 -13.61 -11.90 -13.95
C VAL A 78 -15.08 -12.03 -13.56
N SER A 79 -15.99 -11.28 -14.17
CA SER A 79 -17.40 -11.26 -13.76
C SER A 79 -18.08 -12.64 -13.86
N SER A 80 -17.65 -13.50 -14.79
CA SER A 80 -18.11 -14.89 -14.89
C SER A 80 -17.67 -15.79 -13.73
N GLU A 81 -16.65 -15.37 -12.95
CA GLU A 81 -16.09 -16.09 -11.81
C GLU A 81 -16.39 -15.38 -10.48
N ALA A 82 -17.16 -14.29 -10.52
CA ALA A 82 -17.44 -13.45 -9.35
C ALA A 82 -18.18 -14.17 -8.22
N ASP A 83 -18.85 -15.31 -8.52
CA ASP A 83 -19.55 -16.13 -7.54
C ASP A 83 -18.66 -17.21 -6.91
N CYS A 84 -17.38 -17.25 -7.23
CA CYS A 84 -16.44 -18.18 -6.61
C CYS A 84 -16.15 -17.77 -5.16
N SER A 85 -16.89 -18.31 -4.21
CA SER A 85 -16.72 -18.05 -2.77
C SER A 85 -15.40 -18.56 -2.18
N THR A 86 -14.72 -19.48 -2.89
CA THR A 86 -13.44 -20.07 -2.47
C THR A 86 -12.23 -19.44 -3.16
N CYS A 87 -12.45 -18.57 -4.14
CA CYS A 87 -11.37 -17.89 -4.85
C CYS A 87 -10.69 -16.87 -3.94
N LYS A 88 -9.38 -17.03 -3.73
CA LYS A 88 -8.59 -16.08 -2.95
C LYS A 88 -8.47 -14.76 -3.69
N LEU A 89 -8.91 -13.68 -3.04
CA LEU A 89 -8.74 -12.32 -3.56
C LEU A 89 -7.28 -11.88 -3.39
N GLU A 90 -6.64 -11.52 -4.48
CA GLU A 90 -5.32 -10.90 -4.46
C GLU A 90 -5.45 -9.39 -4.50
N PHE A 91 -5.20 -8.74 -3.37
CA PHE A 91 -5.16 -7.29 -3.29
C PHE A 91 -3.79 -6.76 -3.70
N ARG A 92 -3.79 -5.79 -4.60
CA ARG A 92 -2.58 -5.06 -5.01
C ARG A 92 -2.79 -3.58 -4.75
N GLN A 93 -1.75 -2.90 -4.28
CA GLN A 93 -1.80 -1.46 -4.13
C GLN A 93 -1.94 -0.81 -5.52
N THR A 94 -2.97 0.02 -5.68
CA THR A 94 -3.25 0.75 -6.92
C THR A 94 -3.14 2.26 -6.75
N GLY A 95 -3.11 2.76 -5.51
CA GLY A 95 -2.96 4.18 -5.23
C GLY A 95 -2.36 4.48 -3.87
N ASP A 96 -1.89 5.72 -3.73
CA ASP A 96 -1.43 6.32 -2.49
C ASP A 96 -1.92 7.77 -2.43
N VAL A 97 -2.62 8.14 -1.37
CA VAL A 97 -3.21 9.46 -1.18
C VAL A 97 -2.66 10.07 0.10
N THR A 98 -1.86 11.12 -0.04
CA THR A 98 -1.29 11.81 1.12
C THR A 98 -2.36 12.56 1.92
N SER A 99 -2.27 12.55 3.24
CA SER A 99 -3.07 13.37 4.14
C SER A 99 -2.33 14.60 4.67
N LYS A 100 -1.13 14.88 4.14
CA LYS A 100 -0.32 16.02 4.60
C LYS A 100 -1.11 17.33 4.56
N GLY A 101 -1.20 18.02 5.70
CA GLY A 101 -1.93 19.29 5.84
C GLY A 101 -3.47 19.14 5.90
N LYS A 102 -4.00 17.93 5.88
CA LYS A 102 -5.44 17.67 6.02
C LYS A 102 -5.79 17.47 7.50
N LYS A 103 -6.93 18.03 7.90
CA LYS A 103 -7.50 17.85 9.25
C LYS A 103 -8.43 16.63 9.27
N PRO A 104 -8.70 16.04 10.44
CA PRO A 104 -9.76 15.06 10.59
C PRO A 104 -11.08 15.59 10.01
N GLY A 105 -11.82 14.74 9.28
CA GLY A 105 -13.02 15.10 8.54
C GLY A 105 -12.79 15.71 7.15
N SER A 106 -11.54 16.00 6.76
CA SER A 106 -11.26 16.47 5.38
C SER A 106 -11.53 15.37 4.36
N PRO A 107 -12.23 15.69 3.24
CA PRO A 107 -12.49 14.71 2.19
C PRO A 107 -11.22 14.37 1.41
N LEU A 108 -11.12 13.11 1.04
CA LEU A 108 -10.09 12.54 0.18
C LEU A 108 -10.73 11.71 -0.93
N HIS A 109 -10.09 11.68 -2.08
CA HIS A 109 -10.57 10.98 -3.26
C HIS A 109 -9.43 10.26 -3.96
N PHE A 110 -9.78 9.13 -4.57
CA PHE A 110 -8.93 8.40 -5.50
C PHE A 110 -9.78 7.98 -6.69
N SER A 111 -9.29 8.15 -7.91
CA SER A 111 -10.01 7.77 -9.12
C SER A 111 -9.15 6.94 -10.04
N GLU A 112 -9.76 5.93 -10.65
CA GLU A 112 -9.12 5.16 -11.73
C GLU A 112 -10.14 4.75 -12.79
N THR A 113 -9.64 4.38 -13.98
CA THR A 113 -10.45 3.86 -15.08
C THR A 113 -10.52 2.34 -14.99
N LEU A 114 -11.73 1.80 -15.10
CA LEU A 114 -12.01 0.37 -15.04
C LEU A 114 -12.07 -0.24 -16.45
N LEU A 115 -11.75 -1.52 -16.54
CA LEU A 115 -11.99 -2.32 -17.72
C LEU A 115 -13.29 -3.09 -17.56
N PRO A 116 -14.12 -3.21 -18.62
CA PRO A 116 -15.37 -3.96 -18.56
C PRO A 116 -15.12 -5.47 -18.36
N GLY A 117 -16.13 -6.14 -17.80
CA GLY A 117 -16.11 -7.60 -17.60
C GLY A 117 -15.43 -8.04 -16.31
N TYR A 118 -15.21 -7.11 -15.39
CA TYR A 118 -14.61 -7.42 -14.08
C TYR A 118 -15.46 -6.90 -12.92
N LYS A 119 -15.44 -7.64 -11.83
CA LYS A 119 -15.82 -7.19 -10.50
C LYS A 119 -14.57 -6.71 -9.78
N TYR A 120 -14.59 -5.48 -9.30
CA TYR A 120 -13.50 -4.84 -8.57
C TYR A 120 -13.85 -4.75 -7.09
N ILE A 121 -12.87 -5.02 -6.24
CA ILE A 121 -13.02 -4.94 -4.78
C ILE A 121 -11.93 -4.01 -4.27
N TYR A 122 -12.34 -2.97 -3.54
CA TYR A 122 -11.45 -1.95 -3.00
C TYR A 122 -11.44 -1.95 -1.49
N LYS A 123 -10.30 -1.64 -0.91
CA LYS A 123 -10.12 -1.29 0.50
C LYS A 123 -9.07 -0.20 0.63
N VAL A 124 -9.15 0.56 1.70
CA VAL A 124 -8.22 1.65 2.00
C VAL A 124 -7.61 1.41 3.36
N VAL A 125 -6.30 1.66 3.46
CA VAL A 125 -5.52 1.47 4.68
C VAL A 125 -4.78 2.76 4.99
N ALA A 126 -4.99 3.31 6.18
CA ALA A 126 -4.21 4.44 6.65
C ALA A 126 -2.81 3.98 7.06
N TYR A 127 -1.79 4.80 6.84
CA TYR A 127 -0.44 4.53 7.31
C TYR A 127 0.15 5.72 8.07
N ASP A 128 1.09 5.44 8.97
CA ASP A 128 1.77 6.46 9.77
C ASP A 128 2.99 7.06 9.07
N ALA A 129 3.62 8.04 9.69
CA ALA A 129 4.82 8.71 9.16
C ALA A 129 6.05 7.78 9.02
N LYS A 130 6.02 6.61 9.65
CA LYS A 130 7.06 5.58 9.51
C LYS A 130 6.72 4.56 8.43
N GLY A 131 5.53 4.65 7.82
CA GLY A 131 5.04 3.76 6.79
C GLY A 131 4.36 2.48 7.30
N PHE A 132 4.06 2.38 8.62
CA PHE A 132 3.31 1.26 9.18
C PHE A 132 1.83 1.39 8.85
N ASP A 133 1.26 0.31 8.34
CA ASP A 133 -0.15 0.22 7.98
C ASP A 133 -1.04 0.01 9.21
N GLY A 134 -2.20 0.65 9.20
CA GLY A 134 -3.30 0.39 10.11
C GLY A 134 -4.12 -0.82 9.67
N LYS A 135 -5.35 -0.92 10.20
CA LYS A 135 -6.31 -1.94 9.76
C LYS A 135 -6.98 -1.54 8.46
N ASP A 136 -7.38 -2.55 7.71
CA ASP A 136 -8.19 -2.37 6.49
C ASP A 136 -9.52 -1.68 6.78
N SER A 137 -9.99 -0.82 5.87
CA SER A 137 -11.39 -0.41 5.81
C SER A 137 -12.30 -1.59 5.50
N LYS A 138 -13.63 -1.40 5.60
CA LYS A 138 -14.56 -2.30 4.92
C LYS A 138 -14.25 -2.29 3.43
N SER A 139 -14.37 -3.45 2.80
CA SER A 139 -14.24 -3.55 1.35
C SER A 139 -15.52 -3.07 0.68
N ILE A 140 -15.38 -2.43 -0.47
CA ILE A 140 -16.49 -2.07 -1.36
C ILE A 140 -16.32 -2.79 -2.70
N GLU A 141 -17.44 -3.14 -3.31
CA GLU A 141 -17.47 -3.86 -4.58
C GLU A 141 -18.02 -2.96 -5.69
N VAL A 142 -17.40 -3.01 -6.84
CA VAL A 142 -17.79 -2.29 -8.06
C VAL A 142 -17.84 -3.30 -9.19
N ALA A 143 -19.02 -3.55 -9.73
CA ALA A 143 -19.19 -4.35 -10.94
C ALA A 143 -19.18 -3.43 -12.17
N PHE A 144 -18.41 -3.80 -13.19
CA PHE A 144 -18.29 -3.02 -14.43
C PHE A 144 -18.12 -3.92 -15.65
#